data_d3c3ad7bee15cccd7c0a31a1010f611f
#
_entry.id   d3c3ad7bee15cccd7c0a31a1010f611f
#
_cell.length_a   1.000
_cell.length_b   1.000
_cell.length_c   1.000
_cell.angle_alpha   90.00
_cell.angle_beta   90.00
_cell.angle_gamma   90.00
#
_symmetry.space_group_name_H-M   'P 1'
#
loop_
_entity.id
_entity.type
_entity.pdbx_description
1 polymer ?
#
loop_
_entity_poly.entity_id
_entity_poly.type
_entity_poly.pdbx_seq_one_letter_code
_entity_poly.pdbx_strand_id
1 'polypeptide(L)'
;MTTRYTRSGVRMRLHSQREGILNWLLLPGGPGIGSESLQELADAMAVPGAIWLVDLPGDGSNLAGEGSDPFAAWPQVLLEAAEALPDVIYAGHSTGGMYLLSTPALHGRIRGLALLDTAPDCSWHPEYVAMTQRDPLPAFDRAVAAYEADPTLQHLTTLVVASAEWNFEPAALAAGRELLGRMPYNGAAIAWSDAHFDHLYCAQWWPTDIPVLRLWGDNDRIVSQQAWQAPQYATDNVVARAIPGAGHFPWIENPAAVRAAFADFTVRILG
;
A
#
# COMPACT_ATOMS: atom_id res chain seq x y z
N MET A 1 -5.26 -4.86 -21.74
CA MET A 1 -5.57 -4.63 -20.31
C MET A 1 -6.77 -3.70 -20.23
N THR A 2 -7.87 -4.05 -19.56
CA THR A 2 -9.06 -3.19 -19.42
C THR A 2 -8.76 -2.11 -18.39
N THR A 3 -8.93 -0.85 -18.77
CA THR A 3 -8.76 0.30 -17.86
C THR A 3 -10.09 1.03 -17.74
N ARG A 4 -10.44 1.41 -16.52
CA ARG A 4 -11.60 2.25 -16.20
C ARG A 4 -11.14 3.48 -15.45
N TYR A 5 -11.87 4.57 -15.58
CA TYR A 5 -11.69 5.77 -14.77
C TYR A 5 -13.00 6.10 -14.08
N THR A 6 -12.92 6.49 -12.81
CA THR A 6 -14.05 7.10 -12.11
C THR A 6 -14.24 8.55 -12.59
N ARG A 7 -15.30 9.19 -12.15
CA ARG A 7 -15.59 10.59 -12.51
C ARG A 7 -14.47 11.53 -12.02
N SER A 8 -13.92 11.27 -10.86
CA SER A 8 -12.85 12.08 -10.25
C SER A 8 -11.44 11.63 -10.65
N GLY A 9 -11.31 10.74 -11.64
CA GLY A 9 -10.04 10.38 -12.25
C GLY A 9 -9.28 9.24 -11.56
N VAL A 10 -9.89 8.45 -10.67
CA VAL A 10 -9.26 7.21 -10.19
C VAL A 10 -9.13 6.25 -11.36
N ARG A 11 -7.90 5.82 -11.62
CA ARG A 11 -7.59 4.81 -12.64
C ARG A 11 -7.65 3.42 -12.04
N MET A 12 -8.49 2.55 -12.60
CA MET A 12 -8.59 1.14 -12.23
C MET A 12 -8.19 0.27 -13.42
N ARG A 13 -7.12 -0.49 -13.30
CA ARG A 13 -6.59 -1.39 -14.35
C ARG A 13 -6.87 -2.83 -13.97
N LEU A 14 -7.66 -3.55 -14.78
CA LEU A 14 -7.93 -4.97 -14.58
C LEU A 14 -6.63 -5.76 -14.78
N HIS A 15 -6.10 -6.33 -13.69
CA HIS A 15 -4.91 -7.18 -13.72
C HIS A 15 -5.27 -8.63 -14.10
N SER A 16 -6.23 -9.21 -13.39
CA SER A 16 -6.70 -10.57 -13.66
C SER A 16 -8.17 -10.75 -13.34
N GLN A 17 -8.78 -11.77 -13.95
CA GLN A 17 -10.17 -12.17 -13.75
C GLN A 17 -10.24 -13.69 -13.61
N ARG A 18 -10.83 -14.16 -12.50
CA ARG A 18 -11.16 -15.54 -12.23
C ARG A 18 -12.65 -15.68 -11.98
N GLU A 19 -13.15 -16.91 -11.92
CA GLU A 19 -14.52 -17.17 -11.49
C GLU A 19 -14.78 -16.64 -10.09
N GLY A 20 -15.90 -15.95 -9.88
CA GLY A 20 -16.29 -15.33 -8.61
C GLY A 20 -16.85 -13.93 -8.78
N ILE A 21 -17.50 -13.42 -7.74
CA ILE A 21 -18.20 -12.13 -7.74
C ILE A 21 -17.39 -10.98 -7.16
N LEU A 22 -16.28 -11.26 -6.49
CA LEU A 22 -15.52 -10.28 -5.72
C LEU A 22 -14.69 -9.35 -6.65
N ASN A 23 -14.56 -8.09 -6.24
CA ASN A 23 -13.70 -7.13 -6.88
C ASN A 23 -12.64 -6.65 -5.87
N TRP A 24 -11.39 -7.04 -6.08
CA TRP A 24 -10.25 -6.70 -5.24
C TRP A 24 -9.60 -5.43 -5.78
N LEU A 25 -9.67 -4.35 -5.02
CA LEU A 25 -9.04 -3.08 -5.35
C LEU A 25 -7.72 -2.98 -4.60
N LEU A 26 -6.60 -3.04 -5.31
CA LEU A 26 -5.25 -2.97 -4.74
C LEU A 26 -4.75 -1.53 -4.79
N LEU A 27 -4.56 -0.92 -3.61
CA LEU A 27 -4.10 0.45 -3.43
C LEU A 27 -2.63 0.47 -3.01
N PRO A 28 -1.73 1.11 -3.76
CA PRO A 28 -0.30 1.15 -3.43
C PRO A 28 -0.01 2.05 -2.23
N GLY A 29 1.20 1.92 -1.70
CA GLY A 29 1.77 2.79 -0.69
C GLY A 29 2.58 3.94 -1.29
N GLY A 30 3.55 4.38 -0.59
CA GLY A 30 4.46 5.45 -0.94
C GLY A 30 4.19 6.73 -0.16
N PRO A 31 3.22 7.58 -0.54
CA PRO A 31 2.45 7.60 -1.78
C PRO A 31 3.29 7.96 -3.00
N GLY A 32 2.69 7.87 -4.17
CA GLY A 32 3.33 8.25 -5.42
C GLY A 32 4.14 7.15 -6.10
N ILE A 33 4.16 5.92 -5.54
CA ILE A 33 4.87 4.80 -6.17
C ILE A 33 4.11 4.20 -7.37
N GLY A 34 2.78 4.29 -7.36
CA GLY A 34 1.90 3.71 -8.36
C GLY A 34 1.58 2.22 -8.12
N SER A 35 0.42 1.79 -8.61
CA SER A 35 -0.06 0.42 -8.42
C SER A 35 0.71 -0.62 -9.24
N GLU A 36 1.65 -0.22 -10.07
CA GLU A 36 2.65 -1.09 -10.69
C GLU A 36 3.45 -1.89 -9.64
N SER A 37 3.64 -1.33 -8.45
CA SER A 37 4.32 -1.98 -7.31
C SER A 37 3.57 -3.19 -6.75
N LEU A 38 2.29 -3.34 -7.09
CA LEU A 38 1.41 -4.40 -6.60
C LEU A 38 1.12 -5.49 -7.65
N GLN A 39 1.81 -5.48 -8.80
CA GLN A 39 1.58 -6.49 -9.84
C GLN A 39 1.90 -7.90 -9.35
N GLU A 40 3.05 -8.09 -8.72
CA GLU A 40 3.47 -9.37 -8.16
C GLU A 40 2.60 -9.80 -6.97
N LEU A 41 2.05 -8.84 -6.20
CA LEU A 41 1.04 -9.15 -5.19
C LEU A 41 -0.22 -9.72 -5.86
N ALA A 42 -0.72 -9.06 -6.91
CA ALA A 42 -1.90 -9.51 -7.65
C ALA A 42 -1.71 -10.91 -8.24
N ASP A 43 -0.50 -11.25 -8.71
CA ASP A 43 -0.14 -12.59 -9.18
C ASP A 43 -0.11 -13.61 -8.03
N ALA A 44 0.41 -13.22 -6.88
CA ALA A 44 0.53 -14.08 -5.72
C ALA A 44 -0.83 -14.42 -5.07
N MET A 45 -1.78 -13.48 -5.02
CA MET A 45 -3.05 -13.61 -4.28
C MET A 45 -3.90 -14.82 -4.69
N ALA A 46 -4.00 -15.12 -5.99
CA ALA A 46 -4.76 -16.25 -6.53
C ALA A 46 -6.24 -16.35 -6.04
N VAL A 47 -6.89 -15.21 -5.79
CA VAL A 47 -8.25 -15.09 -5.25
C VAL A 47 -9.34 -15.19 -6.31
N PRO A 48 -10.62 -15.52 -5.97
CA PRO A 48 -11.75 -15.49 -6.88
C PRO A 48 -12.16 -14.06 -7.23
N GLY A 49 -12.73 -13.88 -8.43
CA GLY A 49 -13.22 -12.58 -8.92
C GLY A 49 -12.17 -11.79 -9.70
N ALA A 50 -12.33 -10.49 -9.73
CA ALA A 50 -11.49 -9.55 -10.46
C ALA A 50 -10.47 -8.87 -9.54
N ILE A 51 -9.22 -8.73 -9.99
CA ILE A 51 -8.19 -7.95 -9.30
C ILE A 51 -7.91 -6.69 -10.12
N TRP A 52 -8.04 -5.55 -9.47
CA TRP A 52 -7.85 -4.22 -10.03
C TRP A 52 -6.68 -3.51 -9.36
N LEU A 53 -5.73 -3.04 -10.15
CA LEU A 53 -4.69 -2.12 -9.72
C LEU A 53 -5.26 -0.70 -9.73
N VAL A 54 -5.21 0.00 -8.59
CA VAL A 54 -5.86 1.30 -8.39
C VAL A 54 -4.82 2.38 -8.22
N ASP A 55 -4.89 3.41 -9.05
CA ASP A 55 -4.09 4.63 -8.90
C ASP A 55 -5.02 5.82 -8.66
N LEU A 56 -4.84 6.48 -7.54
CA LEU A 56 -5.55 7.72 -7.23
C LEU A 56 -5.07 8.86 -8.14
N PRO A 57 -5.83 9.95 -8.31
CA PRO A 57 -5.35 11.13 -9.03
C PRO A 57 -4.06 11.67 -8.40
N GLY A 58 -3.01 11.79 -9.20
CA GLY A 58 -1.67 12.18 -8.73
C GLY A 58 -0.82 11.02 -8.18
N ASP A 59 -1.29 9.76 -8.20
CA ASP A 59 -0.48 8.62 -7.78
C ASP A 59 0.22 7.96 -8.96
N GLY A 60 1.52 7.67 -8.80
CA GLY A 60 2.32 7.05 -9.85
C GLY A 60 2.20 7.76 -11.20
N SER A 61 1.87 6.98 -12.24
CA SER A 61 1.66 7.49 -13.60
C SER A 61 0.24 8.01 -13.87
N ASN A 62 -0.66 8.04 -12.87
CA ASN A 62 -1.99 8.64 -12.99
C ASN A 62 -1.92 10.13 -12.65
N LEU A 63 -1.29 10.91 -13.52
CA LEU A 63 -1.04 12.34 -13.30
C LEU A 63 -2.34 13.12 -13.15
N ALA A 64 -2.41 13.99 -12.13
CA ALA A 64 -3.50 14.95 -11.98
C ALA A 64 -3.48 15.97 -13.11
N GLY A 65 -4.66 16.48 -13.51
CA GLY A 65 -4.77 17.59 -14.45
C GLY A 65 -4.11 18.85 -13.88
N GLU A 66 -3.66 19.74 -14.78
CA GLU A 66 -3.03 21.02 -14.41
C GLU A 66 -3.93 21.85 -13.48
N GLY A 67 -3.35 22.40 -12.41
CA GLY A 67 -4.01 23.35 -11.48
C GLY A 67 -4.92 22.71 -10.41
N SER A 68 -4.93 21.40 -10.25
CA SER A 68 -5.66 20.71 -9.16
C SER A 68 -4.69 20.22 -8.08
N ASP A 69 -5.09 20.33 -6.81
CA ASP A 69 -4.50 19.56 -5.71
C ASP A 69 -5.37 18.30 -5.48
N PRO A 70 -5.00 17.16 -6.08
CA PRO A 70 -5.83 15.96 -6.00
C PRO A 70 -5.71 15.25 -4.65
N PHE A 71 -4.65 15.48 -3.90
CA PHE A 71 -4.26 14.66 -2.77
C PHE A 71 -5.23 14.83 -1.58
N ALA A 72 -5.66 16.05 -1.31
CA ALA A 72 -6.66 16.34 -0.27
C ALA A 72 -8.02 15.68 -0.55
N ALA A 73 -8.30 15.33 -1.80
CA ALA A 73 -9.54 14.66 -2.21
C ALA A 73 -9.46 13.12 -2.14
N TRP A 74 -8.33 12.53 -1.83
CA TRP A 74 -8.15 11.07 -1.84
C TRP A 74 -9.17 10.29 -1.02
N PRO A 75 -9.61 10.70 0.20
CA PRO A 75 -10.69 10.02 0.91
C PRO A 75 -11.99 9.94 0.11
N GLN A 76 -12.36 11.01 -0.61
CA GLN A 76 -13.57 11.05 -1.42
C GLN A 76 -13.47 10.15 -2.66
N VAL A 77 -12.32 10.15 -3.34
CA VAL A 77 -12.13 9.34 -4.55
C VAL A 77 -11.97 7.85 -4.25
N LEU A 78 -11.49 7.48 -3.06
CA LEU A 78 -11.49 6.08 -2.57
C LEU A 78 -12.92 5.55 -2.45
N LEU A 79 -13.84 6.35 -1.90
CA LEU A 79 -15.25 5.99 -1.84
C LEU A 79 -15.86 5.84 -3.24
N GLU A 80 -15.57 6.77 -4.15
CA GLU A 80 -16.05 6.71 -5.54
C GLU A 80 -15.56 5.44 -6.25
N ALA A 81 -14.32 5.03 -6.04
CA ALA A 81 -13.78 3.78 -6.61
C ALA A 81 -14.47 2.55 -6.02
N ALA A 82 -14.77 2.54 -4.72
CA ALA A 82 -15.54 1.46 -4.09
C ALA A 82 -16.96 1.36 -4.65
N GLU A 83 -17.60 2.48 -4.95
CA GLU A 83 -18.96 2.52 -5.52
C GLU A 83 -19.02 2.17 -7.01
N ALA A 84 -17.89 2.19 -7.71
CA ALA A 84 -17.81 1.87 -9.13
C ALA A 84 -17.97 0.38 -9.45
N LEU A 85 -17.87 -0.51 -8.48
CA LEU A 85 -17.92 -1.97 -8.63
C LEU A 85 -18.75 -2.58 -7.49
N PRO A 86 -19.45 -3.72 -7.73
CA PRO A 86 -20.09 -4.48 -6.67
C PRO A 86 -19.07 -5.30 -5.87
N ASP A 87 -19.44 -5.73 -4.67
CA ASP A 87 -18.72 -6.70 -3.85
C ASP A 87 -17.23 -6.39 -3.69
N VAL A 88 -16.91 -5.14 -3.36
CA VAL A 88 -15.54 -4.63 -3.28
C VAL A 88 -14.84 -5.09 -2.01
N ILE A 89 -13.59 -5.52 -2.17
CA ILE A 89 -12.61 -5.70 -1.11
C ILE A 89 -11.45 -4.74 -1.42
N TYR A 90 -11.11 -3.88 -0.47
CA TYR A 90 -9.88 -3.11 -0.57
C TYR A 90 -8.70 -3.86 0.03
N ALA A 91 -7.57 -3.78 -0.65
CA ALA A 91 -6.27 -4.21 -0.15
C ALA A 91 -5.29 -3.04 -0.28
N GLY A 92 -4.89 -2.45 0.84
CA GLY A 92 -3.96 -1.32 0.88
C GLY A 92 -2.62 -1.71 1.43
N HIS A 93 -1.55 -1.36 0.71
CA HIS A 93 -0.18 -1.54 1.15
C HIS A 93 0.36 -0.25 1.75
N SER A 94 1.07 -0.35 2.89
CA SER A 94 1.78 0.76 3.52
C SER A 94 0.85 1.98 3.70
N THR A 95 1.23 3.16 3.21
CA THR A 95 0.41 4.38 3.22
C THR A 95 -0.96 4.19 2.55
N GLY A 96 -1.08 3.31 1.53
CA GLY A 96 -2.38 2.97 0.94
C GLY A 96 -3.36 2.39 1.97
N GLY A 97 -2.89 1.52 2.88
CA GLY A 97 -3.69 1.04 4.01
C GLY A 97 -4.06 2.16 5.00
N MET A 98 -3.15 3.11 5.23
CA MET A 98 -3.40 4.27 6.08
C MET A 98 -4.49 5.18 5.50
N TYR A 99 -4.49 5.43 4.18
CA TYR A 99 -5.57 6.17 3.51
C TYR A 99 -6.93 5.46 3.62
N LEU A 100 -6.96 4.14 3.49
CA LEU A 100 -8.20 3.37 3.70
C LEU A 100 -8.73 3.54 5.13
N LEU A 101 -7.87 3.48 6.14
CA LEU A 101 -8.24 3.71 7.54
C LEU A 101 -8.57 5.18 7.86
N SER A 102 -8.17 6.13 7.02
CA SER A 102 -8.55 7.54 7.11
C SER A 102 -9.90 7.85 6.46
N THR A 103 -10.56 6.86 5.85
CA THR A 103 -11.77 7.05 5.04
C THR A 103 -12.97 6.32 5.67
N PRO A 104 -13.58 6.85 6.77
CA PRO A 104 -14.69 6.18 7.46
C PRO A 104 -15.94 6.02 6.58
N ALA A 105 -16.07 6.79 5.49
CA ALA A 105 -17.15 6.64 4.51
C ALA A 105 -17.12 5.29 3.76
N LEU A 106 -16.03 4.52 3.82
CA LEU A 106 -15.96 3.16 3.31
C LEU A 106 -16.77 2.15 4.13
N HIS A 107 -17.12 2.50 5.39
CA HIS A 107 -17.98 1.65 6.22
C HIS A 107 -19.32 1.36 5.53
N GLY A 108 -19.68 0.08 5.45
CA GLY A 108 -20.89 -0.39 4.75
C GLY A 108 -20.83 -0.32 3.21
N ARG A 109 -19.67 0.05 2.63
CA ARG A 109 -19.45 0.14 1.16
C ARG A 109 -18.54 -0.93 0.62
N ILE A 110 -17.78 -1.60 1.50
CA ILE A 110 -16.86 -2.68 1.15
C ILE A 110 -17.21 -3.96 1.92
N ARG A 111 -16.85 -5.11 1.37
CA ARG A 111 -17.09 -6.44 1.97
C ARG A 111 -15.91 -6.99 2.75
N GLY A 112 -14.76 -6.38 2.65
CA GLY A 112 -13.55 -6.77 3.36
C GLY A 112 -12.44 -5.76 3.19
N LEU A 113 -11.50 -5.76 4.13
CA LEU A 113 -10.36 -4.87 4.16
C LEU A 113 -9.07 -5.66 4.40
N ALA A 114 -8.12 -5.60 3.48
CA ALA A 114 -6.78 -6.15 3.66
C ALA A 114 -5.76 -5.01 3.87
N LEU A 115 -5.01 -5.08 4.94
CA LEU A 115 -4.02 -4.10 5.37
C LEU A 115 -2.65 -4.78 5.34
N LEU A 116 -1.78 -4.37 4.41
CA LEU A 116 -0.49 -4.98 4.15
C LEU A 116 0.62 -4.00 4.57
N ASP A 117 1.47 -4.44 5.49
CA ASP A 117 2.64 -3.67 5.95
C ASP A 117 2.30 -2.21 6.27
N THR A 118 1.20 -1.98 6.99
CA THR A 118 0.65 -0.66 7.32
C THR A 118 0.51 -0.46 8.83
N ALA A 119 0.23 0.76 9.27
CA ALA A 119 0.05 1.14 10.67
C ALA A 119 -1.30 1.81 10.90
N PRO A 120 -1.85 1.82 12.14
CA PRO A 120 -3.08 2.51 12.49
C PRO A 120 -2.88 4.00 12.79
N ASP A 121 -1.66 4.46 12.99
CA ASP A 121 -1.31 5.84 13.30
C ASP A 121 0.12 6.17 12.91
N CYS A 122 0.53 7.43 13.08
CA CYS A 122 1.86 7.93 12.71
C CYS A 122 3.00 7.51 13.65
N SER A 123 2.76 6.70 14.69
CA SER A 123 3.81 6.24 15.61
C SER A 123 4.87 5.36 14.95
N TRP A 124 4.59 4.80 13.76
CA TRP A 124 5.57 4.09 12.95
C TRP A 124 6.74 4.98 12.52
N HIS A 125 6.49 6.27 12.30
CA HIS A 125 7.47 7.18 11.71
C HIS A 125 8.69 7.44 12.63
N PRO A 126 8.55 7.78 13.94
CA PRO A 126 9.69 7.88 14.83
C PRO A 126 10.52 6.59 14.92
N GLU A 127 9.86 5.42 14.85
CA GLU A 127 10.56 4.12 14.87
C GLU A 127 11.35 3.89 13.59
N TYR A 128 10.80 4.26 12.42
CA TYR A 128 11.52 4.25 11.16
C TYR A 128 12.75 5.17 11.20
N VAL A 129 12.61 6.41 11.67
CA VAL A 129 13.73 7.35 11.82
C VAL A 129 14.80 6.77 12.74
N ALA A 130 14.44 6.19 13.88
CA ALA A 130 15.38 5.54 14.78
C ALA A 130 16.08 4.35 14.11
N MET A 131 15.40 3.58 13.29
CA MET A 131 15.96 2.47 12.51
C MET A 131 16.99 2.99 11.50
N THR A 132 16.68 4.04 10.72
CA THR A 132 17.63 4.59 9.73
C THR A 132 18.89 5.16 10.36
N GLN A 133 18.79 5.71 11.58
CA GLN A 133 19.94 6.20 12.35
C GLN A 133 20.82 5.06 12.89
N ARG A 134 20.20 3.96 13.31
CA ARG A 134 20.91 2.77 13.80
C ARG A 134 21.60 2.02 12.67
N ASP A 135 20.95 1.93 11.52
CA ASP A 135 21.38 1.15 10.37
C ASP A 135 21.51 2.06 9.12
N PRO A 136 22.46 3.01 9.11
CA PRO A 136 22.57 3.99 8.05
C PRO A 136 23.02 3.37 6.73
N LEU A 137 22.50 3.90 5.63
CA LEU A 137 22.87 3.54 4.27
C LEU A 137 23.59 4.71 3.58
N PRO A 138 24.94 4.72 3.50
CA PRO A 138 25.68 5.83 2.88
C PRO A 138 25.32 6.10 1.42
N ALA A 139 24.78 5.09 0.70
CA ALA A 139 24.27 5.27 -0.65
C ALA A 139 22.97 6.08 -0.67
N PHE A 140 22.11 5.86 0.34
CA PHE A 140 20.87 6.62 0.53
C PHE A 140 21.16 8.09 0.83
N ASP A 141 22.08 8.39 1.77
CA ASP A 141 22.44 9.77 2.12
C ASP A 141 22.95 10.57 0.90
N ARG A 142 23.79 9.93 0.06
CA ARG A 142 24.24 10.54 -1.20
C ARG A 142 23.11 10.77 -2.19
N ALA A 143 22.15 9.84 -2.28
CA ALA A 143 21.01 9.97 -3.17
C ALA A 143 20.03 11.05 -2.68
N VAL A 144 19.83 11.20 -1.35
CA VAL A 144 19.08 12.33 -0.76
C VAL A 144 19.71 13.65 -1.20
N ALA A 145 21.01 13.84 -0.97
CA ALA A 145 21.70 15.09 -1.35
C ALA A 145 21.60 15.40 -2.86
N ALA A 146 21.64 14.36 -3.71
CA ALA A 146 21.49 14.54 -5.16
C ALA A 146 20.05 14.95 -5.53
N TYR A 147 19.03 14.34 -4.90
CA TYR A 147 17.64 14.68 -5.13
C TYR A 147 17.28 16.09 -4.62
N GLU A 148 17.80 16.49 -3.45
CA GLU A 148 17.63 17.85 -2.93
C GLU A 148 18.25 18.93 -3.83
N ALA A 149 19.41 18.62 -4.44
CA ALA A 149 20.09 19.53 -5.36
C ALA A 149 19.39 19.66 -6.73
N ASP A 150 18.79 18.56 -7.22
CA ASP A 150 18.09 18.48 -8.50
C ASP A 150 16.96 17.45 -8.43
N PRO A 151 15.71 17.86 -8.12
CA PRO A 151 14.58 16.97 -7.85
C PRO A 151 13.97 16.38 -9.13
N THR A 152 14.75 15.60 -9.86
CA THR A 152 14.31 14.87 -11.05
C THR A 152 13.75 13.50 -10.69
N LEU A 153 12.92 12.93 -11.58
CA LEU A 153 12.44 11.55 -11.45
C LEU A 153 13.60 10.54 -11.36
N GLN A 154 14.68 10.79 -12.09
CA GLN A 154 15.87 9.91 -12.05
C GLN A 154 16.53 9.90 -10.67
N HIS A 155 16.71 11.07 -10.05
CA HIS A 155 17.28 11.18 -8.71
C HIS A 155 16.33 10.58 -7.66
N LEU A 156 15.02 10.81 -7.79
CA LEU A 156 14.02 10.17 -6.93
C LEU A 156 14.08 8.64 -7.03
N THR A 157 14.12 8.09 -8.24
CA THR A 157 14.26 6.64 -8.44
C THR A 157 15.55 6.11 -7.82
N THR A 158 16.68 6.83 -8.00
CA THR A 158 17.96 6.46 -7.39
C THR A 158 17.89 6.46 -5.87
N LEU A 159 17.24 7.46 -5.28
CA LEU A 159 17.00 7.57 -3.85
C LEU A 159 16.20 6.39 -3.32
N VAL A 160 15.08 6.06 -3.96
CA VAL A 160 14.23 4.94 -3.50
C VAL A 160 14.95 3.60 -3.68
N VAL A 161 15.66 3.38 -4.78
CA VAL A 161 16.48 2.15 -4.97
C VAL A 161 17.57 2.03 -3.91
N ALA A 162 18.15 3.15 -3.46
CA ALA A 162 19.17 3.15 -2.41
C ALA A 162 18.61 2.74 -1.02
N SER A 163 17.30 2.83 -0.79
CA SER A 163 16.64 2.37 0.44
C SER A 163 16.31 0.87 0.44
N ALA A 164 16.62 0.13 -0.61
CA ALA A 164 16.19 -1.27 -0.78
C ALA A 164 16.61 -2.18 0.40
N GLU A 165 17.77 -1.93 1.03
CA GLU A 165 18.25 -2.72 2.17
C GLU A 165 17.42 -2.52 3.44
N TRP A 166 16.59 -1.49 3.52
CA TRP A 166 15.60 -1.33 4.60
C TRP A 166 14.27 -2.01 4.28
N ASN A 167 13.96 -2.20 2.98
CA ASN A 167 12.69 -2.72 2.51
C ASN A 167 12.67 -4.24 2.32
N PHE A 168 13.82 -4.84 2.02
CA PHE A 168 13.93 -6.25 1.63
C PHE A 168 15.01 -6.98 2.42
N GLU A 169 14.78 -8.27 2.66
CA GLU A 169 15.77 -9.19 3.16
C GLU A 169 16.92 -9.40 2.13
N PRO A 170 18.12 -9.76 2.58
CA PRO A 170 19.29 -9.90 1.69
C PRO A 170 19.08 -10.80 0.48
N ALA A 171 18.29 -11.87 0.62
CA ALA A 171 18.01 -12.81 -0.46
C ALA A 171 17.14 -12.21 -1.58
N ALA A 172 16.33 -11.20 -1.29
CA ALA A 172 15.41 -10.56 -2.21
C ALA A 172 15.91 -9.20 -2.75
N LEU A 173 17.07 -8.72 -2.31
CA LEU A 173 17.57 -7.38 -2.66
C LEU A 173 17.66 -7.13 -4.17
N ALA A 174 18.05 -8.12 -4.97
CA ALA A 174 18.14 -7.96 -6.43
C ALA A 174 16.75 -7.71 -7.03
N ALA A 175 15.76 -8.54 -6.67
CA ALA A 175 14.37 -8.38 -7.12
C ALA A 175 13.74 -7.09 -6.58
N GLY A 176 14.04 -6.74 -5.33
CA GLY A 176 13.58 -5.50 -4.72
C GLY A 176 14.10 -4.24 -5.42
N ARG A 177 15.39 -4.19 -5.75
CA ARG A 177 15.98 -3.09 -6.52
C ARG A 177 15.41 -3.00 -7.94
N GLU A 178 15.15 -4.13 -8.58
CA GLU A 178 14.48 -4.16 -9.89
C GLU A 178 13.06 -3.61 -9.78
N LEU A 179 12.29 -4.06 -8.77
CA LEU A 179 10.95 -3.53 -8.50
C LEU A 179 11.01 -2.01 -8.31
N LEU A 180 11.79 -1.53 -7.35
CA LEU A 180 11.86 -0.10 -7.04
C LEU A 180 12.39 0.74 -8.22
N GLY A 181 13.30 0.20 -9.02
CA GLY A 181 13.90 0.92 -10.16
C GLY A 181 12.96 1.17 -11.34
N ARG A 182 11.83 0.47 -11.43
CA ARG A 182 10.87 0.59 -12.55
C ARG A 182 9.57 1.32 -12.21
N MET A 183 9.42 1.81 -10.97
CA MET A 183 8.18 2.46 -10.55
C MET A 183 8.03 3.87 -11.12
N PRO A 184 6.80 4.27 -11.47
CA PRO A 184 6.52 5.59 -12.04
C PRO A 184 6.31 6.63 -10.93
N TYR A 185 7.33 6.89 -10.13
CA TYR A 185 7.22 7.78 -8.96
C TYR A 185 6.65 9.16 -9.29
N ASN A 186 5.79 9.67 -8.41
CA ASN A 186 5.33 11.05 -8.41
C ASN A 186 5.81 11.78 -7.13
N GLY A 187 6.83 12.61 -7.27
CA GLY A 187 7.41 13.36 -6.14
C GLY A 187 6.44 14.36 -5.49
N ALA A 188 5.45 14.86 -6.22
CA ALA A 188 4.45 15.77 -5.66
C ALA A 188 3.54 15.06 -4.64
N ALA A 189 3.17 13.80 -4.89
CA ALA A 189 2.40 12.98 -3.95
C ALA A 189 3.22 12.71 -2.67
N ILE A 190 4.50 12.40 -2.81
CA ILE A 190 5.42 12.18 -1.67
C ILE A 190 5.53 13.45 -0.83
N ALA A 191 5.82 14.59 -1.46
CA ALA A 191 5.96 15.87 -0.77
C ALA A 191 4.66 16.30 -0.06
N TRP A 192 3.50 16.05 -0.66
CA TRP A 192 2.21 16.34 -0.04
C TRP A 192 1.98 15.48 1.20
N SER A 193 2.27 14.18 1.13
CA SER A 193 2.08 13.26 2.26
C SER A 193 2.99 13.62 3.44
N ASP A 194 4.26 13.89 3.17
CA ASP A 194 5.20 14.35 4.19
C ASP A 194 4.70 15.62 4.89
N ALA A 195 4.20 16.59 4.12
CA ALA A 195 3.74 17.86 4.68
C ALA A 195 2.36 17.77 5.42
N HIS A 196 1.47 16.84 5.05
CA HIS A 196 0.06 16.91 5.46
C HIS A 196 -0.50 15.61 6.04
N PHE A 197 0.20 14.47 5.93
CA PHE A 197 -0.35 13.18 6.30
C PHE A 197 0.56 12.36 7.22
N ASP A 198 1.79 12.08 6.85
CA ASP A 198 2.64 11.06 7.48
C ASP A 198 2.89 11.30 8.98
N HIS A 199 3.00 12.57 9.38
CA HIS A 199 3.23 12.97 10.78
C HIS A 199 1.95 13.20 11.61
N LEU A 200 0.77 13.22 10.95
CA LEU A 200 -0.49 13.58 11.58
C LEU A 200 -1.52 12.44 11.51
N TYR A 201 -1.22 11.40 10.76
CA TYR A 201 -2.12 10.31 10.49
C TYR A 201 -2.55 9.57 11.76
N CYS A 202 -3.85 9.33 11.87
CA CYS A 202 -4.46 8.42 12.82
C CYS A 202 -5.71 7.82 12.17
N ALA A 203 -5.90 6.51 12.32
CA ALA A 203 -7.08 5.80 11.82
C ALA A 203 -8.37 6.47 12.32
N GLN A 204 -9.26 6.80 11.39
CA GLN A 204 -10.56 7.45 11.68
C GLN A 204 -11.68 6.43 11.88
N TRP A 205 -11.44 5.17 11.54
CA TRP A 205 -12.37 4.06 11.73
C TRP A 205 -11.64 2.72 11.81
N TRP A 206 -12.30 1.74 12.43
CA TRP A 206 -11.89 0.35 12.44
C TRP A 206 -13.11 -0.53 12.22
N PRO A 207 -13.18 -1.33 11.14
CA PRO A 207 -14.33 -2.18 10.88
C PRO A 207 -14.37 -3.36 11.86
N THR A 208 -15.56 -3.63 12.43
CA THR A 208 -15.83 -4.77 13.30
C THR A 208 -16.86 -5.73 12.72
N ASP A 209 -17.51 -5.33 11.63
CA ASP A 209 -18.66 -5.99 10.99
C ASP A 209 -18.30 -6.66 9.64
N ILE A 210 -17.12 -6.41 9.11
CA ILE A 210 -16.60 -7.06 7.91
C ILE A 210 -15.26 -7.75 8.22
N PRO A 211 -14.87 -8.79 7.47
CA PRO A 211 -13.55 -9.41 7.61
C PRO A 211 -12.41 -8.45 7.35
N VAL A 212 -11.37 -8.53 8.18
CA VAL A 212 -10.11 -7.77 8.03
C VAL A 212 -8.95 -8.75 7.94
N LEU A 213 -8.08 -8.59 6.94
CA LEU A 213 -6.76 -9.20 6.90
C LEU A 213 -5.71 -8.17 7.32
N ARG A 214 -4.93 -8.50 8.33
CA ARG A 214 -3.66 -7.80 8.63
C ARG A 214 -2.53 -8.73 8.25
N LEU A 215 -1.74 -8.31 7.27
CA LEU A 215 -0.61 -9.07 6.73
C LEU A 215 0.63 -8.18 6.76
N TRP A 216 1.76 -8.73 7.24
CA TRP A 216 3.01 -7.97 7.28
C TRP A 216 4.22 -8.92 7.21
N GLY A 217 5.34 -8.43 6.69
CA GLY A 217 6.61 -9.13 6.81
C GLY A 217 7.10 -9.14 8.26
N ASP A 218 7.55 -10.29 8.77
CA ASP A 218 8.02 -10.41 10.16
C ASP A 218 9.30 -9.60 10.42
N ASN A 219 10.00 -9.20 9.36
CA ASN A 219 11.18 -8.34 9.38
C ASN A 219 10.92 -6.97 8.72
N ASP A 220 9.66 -6.51 8.65
CA ASP A 220 9.36 -5.16 8.14
C ASP A 220 10.05 -4.10 9.01
N ARG A 221 11.02 -3.39 8.43
CA ARG A 221 11.82 -2.34 9.08
C ARG A 221 11.27 -0.94 8.80
N ILE A 222 10.29 -0.82 7.89
CA ILE A 222 9.69 0.45 7.49
C ILE A 222 8.52 0.78 8.39
N VAL A 223 7.57 -0.15 8.54
CA VAL A 223 6.35 0.08 9.30
C VAL A 223 6.24 -0.87 10.48
N SER A 224 6.54 -0.35 11.66
CA SER A 224 6.41 -1.10 12.92
C SER A 224 4.97 -1.57 13.14
N GLN A 225 4.83 -2.82 13.57
CA GLN A 225 3.55 -3.44 13.89
C GLN A 225 3.13 -3.23 15.36
N GLN A 226 3.89 -2.46 16.14
CA GLN A 226 3.67 -2.32 17.59
C GLN A 226 2.33 -1.60 17.89
N ALA A 227 1.98 -0.58 17.14
CA ALA A 227 0.73 0.18 17.35
C ALA A 227 -0.53 -0.69 17.21
N TRP A 228 -0.46 -1.79 16.44
CA TRP A 228 -1.56 -2.75 16.29
C TRP A 228 -1.81 -3.62 17.53
N GLN A 229 -0.96 -3.57 18.54
CA GLN A 229 -1.16 -4.31 19.80
C GLN A 229 -2.21 -3.63 20.70
N ALA A 230 -2.66 -2.43 20.36
CA ALA A 230 -3.72 -1.75 21.10
C ALA A 230 -5.03 -2.55 21.06
N PRO A 231 -5.74 -2.68 22.21
CA PRO A 231 -6.88 -3.60 22.37
C PRO A 231 -8.01 -3.38 21.37
N GLN A 232 -8.22 -2.15 20.88
CA GLN A 232 -9.27 -1.83 19.91
C GLN A 232 -9.11 -2.55 18.56
N TYR A 233 -7.91 -3.02 18.22
CA TYR A 233 -7.62 -3.74 16.97
C TYR A 233 -7.68 -5.27 17.12
N ALA A 234 -7.83 -5.78 18.34
CA ALA A 234 -7.92 -7.21 18.64
C ALA A 234 -9.38 -7.68 18.57
N THR A 235 -9.98 -7.67 17.38
CA THR A 235 -11.38 -8.04 17.16
C THR A 235 -11.48 -9.38 16.42
N ASP A 236 -12.59 -10.13 16.62
CA ASP A 236 -12.77 -11.50 16.11
C ASP A 236 -12.85 -11.61 14.59
N ASN A 237 -13.12 -10.49 13.91
CA ASN A 237 -13.17 -10.41 12.44
C ASN A 237 -11.78 -10.31 11.78
N VAL A 238 -10.70 -10.22 12.58
CA VAL A 238 -9.34 -10.04 12.07
C VAL A 238 -8.66 -11.38 11.80
N VAL A 239 -8.08 -11.51 10.62
CA VAL A 239 -7.09 -12.53 10.24
C VAL A 239 -5.73 -11.86 10.27
N ALA A 240 -4.91 -12.15 11.28
CA ALA A 240 -3.56 -11.59 11.41
C ALA A 240 -2.52 -12.61 10.90
N ARG A 241 -1.62 -12.18 10.02
CA ARG A 241 -0.59 -13.04 9.39
C ARG A 241 0.75 -12.32 9.28
N ALA A 242 1.70 -12.73 10.10
CA ALA A 242 3.11 -12.42 9.87
C ALA A 242 3.65 -13.35 8.78
N ILE A 243 4.31 -12.78 7.78
CA ILE A 243 4.93 -13.52 6.67
C ILE A 243 6.40 -13.76 7.00
N PRO A 244 6.82 -15.02 7.21
CA PRO A 244 8.16 -15.31 7.68
C PRO A 244 9.24 -15.00 6.64
N GLY A 245 10.34 -14.39 7.11
CA GLY A 245 11.50 -14.05 6.31
C GLY A 245 11.22 -12.99 5.26
N ALA A 246 10.34 -12.04 5.55
CA ALA A 246 9.97 -10.99 4.63
C ALA A 246 10.03 -9.61 5.27
N GLY A 247 10.45 -8.61 4.49
CA GLY A 247 10.42 -7.19 4.82
C GLY A 247 9.12 -6.52 4.38
N HIS A 248 9.23 -5.30 3.88
CA HIS A 248 8.10 -4.41 3.54
C HIS A 248 7.31 -4.80 2.29
N PHE A 249 7.81 -5.76 1.48
CA PHE A 249 7.16 -6.27 0.27
C PHE A 249 7.05 -7.80 0.31
N PRO A 250 6.26 -8.37 1.26
CA PRO A 250 6.27 -9.80 1.52
C PRO A 250 5.86 -10.69 0.34
N TRP A 251 5.14 -10.16 -0.65
CA TRP A 251 4.78 -10.89 -1.87
C TRP A 251 5.97 -11.14 -2.82
N ILE A 252 7.03 -10.32 -2.72
CA ILE A 252 8.29 -10.53 -3.45
C ILE A 252 9.11 -11.62 -2.78
N GLU A 253 9.06 -11.71 -1.46
CA GLU A 253 9.95 -12.52 -0.63
C GLU A 253 9.37 -13.88 -0.30
N ASN A 254 8.07 -13.95 -0.01
CA ASN A 254 7.37 -15.18 0.32
C ASN A 254 5.95 -15.22 -0.28
N PRO A 255 5.82 -15.26 -1.62
CA PRO A 255 4.52 -15.24 -2.30
C PRO A 255 3.61 -16.43 -1.92
N ALA A 256 4.19 -17.56 -1.51
CA ALA A 256 3.41 -18.72 -1.09
C ALA A 256 2.67 -18.47 0.24
N ALA A 257 3.32 -17.83 1.23
CA ALA A 257 2.70 -17.48 2.50
C ALA A 257 1.66 -16.37 2.31
N VAL A 258 1.93 -15.39 1.44
CA VAL A 258 0.95 -14.35 1.07
C VAL A 258 -0.30 -14.99 0.44
N ARG A 259 -0.13 -15.92 -0.50
CA ARG A 259 -1.25 -16.66 -1.11
C ARG A 259 -2.09 -17.40 -0.07
N ALA A 260 -1.46 -18.07 0.86
CA ALA A 260 -2.17 -18.79 1.94
C ALA A 260 -2.97 -17.82 2.82
N ALA A 261 -2.40 -16.65 3.16
CA ALA A 261 -3.10 -15.61 3.94
C ALA A 261 -4.34 -15.08 3.22
N PHE A 262 -4.26 -14.82 1.92
CA PHE A 262 -5.40 -14.39 1.11
C PHE A 262 -6.44 -15.49 0.91
N ALA A 263 -6.03 -16.76 0.85
CA ALA A 263 -6.96 -17.90 0.82
C ALA A 263 -7.79 -17.98 2.11
N ASP A 264 -7.13 -17.91 3.28
CA ASP A 264 -7.81 -17.90 4.59
C ASP A 264 -8.78 -16.70 4.72
N PHE A 265 -8.35 -15.53 4.25
CA PHE A 265 -9.17 -14.31 4.25
C PHE A 265 -10.39 -14.45 3.34
N THR A 266 -10.21 -15.02 2.14
CA THR A 266 -11.30 -15.27 1.20
C THR A 266 -12.37 -16.18 1.78
N VAL A 267 -11.99 -17.23 2.51
CA VAL A 267 -12.94 -18.10 3.21
C VAL A 267 -13.80 -17.30 4.19
N ARG A 268 -13.19 -16.37 4.94
CA ARG A 268 -13.92 -15.51 5.88
C ARG A 268 -14.90 -14.54 5.19
N ILE A 269 -14.59 -14.10 3.96
CA ILE A 269 -15.47 -13.19 3.20
C ILE A 269 -16.67 -13.93 2.62
N LEU A 270 -16.50 -15.18 2.20
CA LEU A 270 -17.50 -15.96 1.49
C LEU A 270 -18.37 -16.82 2.42
N GLY A 271 -17.88 -17.12 3.62
CA GLY A 271 -18.55 -17.97 4.64
C GLY A 271 -19.49 -17.25 5.49
#